data_766794033f9ce4e52e00ee126102e3c0
#
_entry.id   766794033f9ce4e52e00ee126102e3c0
#
_cell.length_a   1.000
_cell.length_b   1.000
_cell.length_c   1.000
_cell.angle_alpha   90.00
_cell.angle_beta   90.00
_cell.angle_gamma   90.00
#
_symmetry.space_group_name_H-M   'P 1'
#
loop_
_entity.id
_entity.type
_entity.pdbx_description
1 polymer ?
#
loop_
_entity_poly.entity_id
_entity_poly.type
_entity_poly.pdbx_seq_one_letter_code
_entity_poly.pdbx_strand_id
1 'polypeptide(L)'
;MRKLLVATAVISSLVTPVAAEDKMVVDVSKMTCGELTKLGFQDFAGITMWLSGYYNASVRNTVIDLYQFAQAAKTVKDYCATAPRATVMSGAERALGIKMPRPR
;
A
#
# COMPACT_ATOMS: atom_id res chain seq x y z
N MET A 1 -17.79 -47.67 48.02
CA MET A 1 -18.45 -46.76 47.08
C MET A 1 -17.48 -45.69 46.63
N ARG A 2 -17.06 -45.81 45.43
CA ARG A 2 -16.17 -44.78 44.84
C ARG A 2 -17.02 -43.75 44.11
N LYS A 3 -17.00 -42.53 44.63
CA LYS A 3 -17.57 -41.42 43.90
C LYS A 3 -16.61 -41.00 42.81
N LEU A 4 -17.00 -41.24 41.57
CA LEU A 4 -16.28 -40.71 40.40
C LEU A 4 -16.62 -39.20 40.29
N LEU A 5 -15.67 -38.37 40.70
CA LEU A 5 -15.72 -36.97 40.40
C LEU A 5 -15.36 -36.78 38.95
N VAL A 6 -16.37 -36.61 38.11
CA VAL A 6 -16.12 -36.16 36.74
C VAL A 6 -15.85 -34.69 36.82
N ALA A 7 -14.57 -34.35 36.76
CA ALA A 7 -14.16 -32.96 36.58
C ALA A 7 -14.50 -32.58 35.13
N THR A 8 -15.58 -31.92 34.93
CA THR A 8 -15.89 -31.27 33.66
C THR A 8 -14.95 -30.09 33.52
N ALA A 9 -13.87 -30.29 32.78
CA ALA A 9 -13.03 -29.19 32.38
C ALA A 9 -13.82 -28.31 31.42
N VAL A 10 -14.33 -27.19 31.92
CA VAL A 10 -14.89 -26.15 31.08
C VAL A 10 -13.74 -25.50 30.36
N ILE A 11 -13.49 -25.93 29.13
CA ILE A 11 -12.59 -25.22 28.24
C ILE A 11 -13.30 -23.96 27.82
N SER A 12 -13.09 -22.88 28.60
CA SER A 12 -13.46 -21.55 28.14
C SER A 12 -12.51 -21.22 26.99
N SER A 13 -12.98 -21.41 25.76
CA SER A 13 -12.29 -20.86 24.61
C SER A 13 -12.32 -19.33 24.76
N LEU A 14 -11.20 -18.76 25.19
CA LEU A 14 -10.97 -17.34 25.12
C LEU A 14 -10.90 -16.98 23.63
N VAL A 15 -12.05 -16.61 23.07
CA VAL A 15 -12.09 -15.90 21.82
C VAL A 15 -11.56 -14.50 22.14
N THR A 16 -10.24 -14.32 21.97
CA THR A 16 -9.68 -12.98 21.92
C THR A 16 -10.34 -12.26 20.75
N PRO A 17 -11.06 -11.15 20.97
CA PRO A 17 -11.51 -10.37 19.84
C PRO A 17 -10.28 -9.98 19.04
N VAL A 18 -10.25 -10.41 17.78
CA VAL A 18 -9.27 -9.88 16.84
C VAL A 18 -9.49 -8.37 16.86
N ALA A 19 -8.53 -7.62 17.40
CA ALA A 19 -8.57 -6.18 17.34
C ALA A 19 -8.86 -5.80 15.89
N ALA A 20 -9.91 -5.02 15.66
CA ALA A 20 -10.20 -4.51 14.34
C ALA A 20 -8.92 -3.85 13.84
N GLU A 21 -8.33 -4.38 12.77
CA GLU A 21 -7.17 -3.78 12.14
C GLU A 21 -7.53 -2.33 11.82
N ASP A 22 -6.69 -1.40 12.25
CA ASP A 22 -6.89 0.00 11.92
C ASP A 22 -6.94 0.13 10.41
N LYS A 23 -8.07 0.60 9.91
CA LYS A 23 -8.23 0.85 8.47
C LYS A 23 -7.33 1.99 8.08
N MET A 24 -6.37 1.73 7.24
CA MET A 24 -5.55 2.75 6.60
C MET A 24 -6.17 3.09 5.25
N VAL A 25 -6.92 4.18 5.24
CA VAL A 25 -7.52 4.71 4.01
C VAL A 25 -6.65 5.85 3.51
N VAL A 26 -6.21 5.73 2.26
CA VAL A 26 -5.30 6.69 1.64
C VAL A 26 -5.91 7.22 0.35
N ASP A 27 -5.98 8.52 0.21
CA ASP A 27 -6.24 9.17 -1.07
C ASP A 27 -4.90 9.45 -1.75
N VAL A 28 -4.55 8.62 -2.73
CA VAL A 28 -3.24 8.70 -3.39
C VAL A 28 -3.08 10.03 -4.14
N SER A 29 -4.17 10.65 -4.59
CA SER A 29 -4.12 11.95 -5.27
C SER A 29 -3.65 13.09 -4.34
N LYS A 30 -3.77 12.88 -3.04
CA LYS A 30 -3.38 13.86 -2.01
C LYS A 30 -2.11 13.48 -1.27
N MET A 31 -1.61 12.28 -1.48
CA MET A 31 -0.40 11.82 -0.83
C MET A 31 0.81 12.62 -1.29
N THR A 32 1.63 13.04 -0.35
CA THR A 32 2.89 13.73 -0.65
C THR A 32 4.04 12.75 -0.85
N CYS A 33 5.05 13.19 -1.58
CA CYS A 33 6.31 12.46 -1.73
C CYS A 33 6.94 12.13 -0.37
N GLY A 34 6.90 13.09 0.59
CA GLY A 34 7.42 12.87 1.94
C GLY A 34 6.70 11.75 2.68
N GLU A 35 5.38 11.63 2.50
CA GLU A 35 4.61 10.53 3.06
C GLU A 35 4.96 9.19 2.41
N LEU A 36 5.11 9.17 1.08
CA LEU A 36 5.48 7.96 0.35
C LEU A 36 6.83 7.40 0.82
N THR A 37 7.83 8.26 0.96
CA THR A 37 9.19 7.84 1.35
C THR A 37 9.28 7.32 2.78
N LYS A 38 8.30 7.62 3.63
CA LYS A 38 8.22 7.11 5.01
C LYS A 38 7.51 5.78 5.14
N LEU A 39 6.87 5.30 4.09
CA LEU A 39 6.15 4.04 4.13
C LEU A 39 7.11 2.86 4.25
N GLY A 40 6.66 1.82 4.97
CA GLY A 40 7.33 0.53 4.94
C GLY A 40 7.22 -0.12 3.57
N PHE A 41 8.01 -1.16 3.34
CA PHE A 41 8.12 -1.79 2.03
C PHE A 41 6.78 -2.23 1.43
N GLN A 42 5.92 -2.87 2.24
CA GLN A 42 4.64 -3.39 1.76
C GLN A 42 3.69 -2.27 1.31
N ASP A 43 3.58 -1.23 2.13
CA ASP A 43 2.71 -0.10 1.81
C ASP A 43 3.25 0.70 0.63
N PHE A 44 4.55 0.90 0.58
CA PHE A 44 5.19 1.52 -0.57
C PHE A 44 4.92 0.74 -1.86
N ALA A 45 5.09 -0.59 -1.84
CA ALA A 45 4.81 -1.45 -2.99
C ALA A 45 3.33 -1.37 -3.41
N GLY A 46 2.42 -1.35 -2.43
CA GLY A 46 0.99 -1.21 -2.69
C GLY A 46 0.65 0.11 -3.39
N ILE A 47 1.16 1.22 -2.89
CA ILE A 47 0.91 2.56 -3.47
C ILE A 47 1.52 2.68 -4.87
N THR A 48 2.75 2.22 -5.06
CA THR A 48 3.40 2.30 -6.37
C THR A 48 2.75 1.37 -7.39
N MET A 49 2.27 0.20 -6.98
CA MET A 49 1.50 -0.69 -7.84
C MET A 49 0.15 -0.06 -8.22
N TRP A 50 -0.51 0.59 -7.27
CA TRP A 50 -1.75 1.33 -7.55
C TRP A 50 -1.50 2.43 -8.59
N LEU A 51 -0.43 3.21 -8.43
CA LEU A 51 -0.05 4.26 -9.38
C LEU A 51 0.22 3.69 -10.78
N SER A 52 0.93 2.57 -10.85
CA SER A 52 1.19 1.87 -12.10
C SER A 52 -0.11 1.44 -12.79
N GLY A 53 -1.04 0.85 -12.06
CA GLY A 53 -2.33 0.44 -12.59
C GLY A 53 -3.17 1.63 -13.04
N TYR A 54 -3.18 2.70 -12.25
CA TYR A 54 -3.92 3.91 -12.57
C TYR A 54 -3.42 4.57 -13.87
N TYR A 55 -2.11 4.67 -14.03
CA TYR A 55 -1.50 5.19 -15.25
C TYR A 55 -1.77 4.26 -16.44
N ASN A 56 -1.47 2.97 -16.29
CA ASN A 56 -1.59 2.02 -17.39
C ASN A 56 -3.03 1.86 -17.87
N ALA A 57 -4.01 1.92 -16.96
CA ALA A 57 -5.42 1.92 -17.33
C ALA A 57 -5.77 3.14 -18.20
N SER A 58 -5.19 4.29 -17.92
CA SER A 58 -5.46 5.52 -18.68
C SER A 58 -4.95 5.46 -20.13
N VAL A 59 -3.94 4.64 -20.38
CA VAL A 59 -3.37 4.41 -21.72
C VAL A 59 -3.76 3.06 -22.31
N ARG A 60 -4.71 2.38 -21.67
CA ARG A 60 -5.24 1.07 -22.10
C ARG A 60 -4.18 -0.01 -22.21
N ASN A 61 -3.18 0.05 -21.35
CA ASN A 61 -2.14 -0.96 -21.27
C ASN A 61 -2.43 -1.94 -20.14
N THR A 62 -2.59 -3.22 -20.49
CA THR A 62 -2.84 -4.29 -19.53
C THR A 62 -1.60 -5.16 -19.29
N VAL A 63 -0.49 -4.85 -19.95
CA VAL A 63 0.76 -5.60 -19.83
C VAL A 63 1.69 -4.88 -18.86
N ILE A 64 2.24 -5.63 -17.92
CA ILE A 64 3.22 -5.13 -16.97
C ILE A 64 4.51 -5.92 -17.06
N ASP A 65 5.63 -5.22 -17.15
CA ASP A 65 6.95 -5.78 -16.92
C ASP A 65 7.34 -5.52 -15.47
N LEU A 66 7.39 -6.58 -14.66
CA LEU A 66 7.63 -6.44 -13.23
C LEU A 66 9.04 -5.91 -12.93
N TYR A 67 10.01 -6.23 -13.76
CA TYR A 67 11.36 -5.68 -13.59
C TYR A 67 11.36 -4.17 -13.85
N GLN A 68 10.78 -3.73 -14.95
CA GLN A 68 10.67 -2.29 -15.25
C GLN A 68 9.83 -1.56 -14.22
N PHE A 69 8.76 -2.19 -13.72
CA PHE A 69 7.96 -1.62 -12.63
C PHE A 69 8.83 -1.36 -11.40
N ALA A 70 9.66 -2.32 -10.98
CA ALA A 70 10.53 -2.16 -9.82
C ALA A 70 11.53 -1.02 -10.03
N GLN A 71 12.09 -0.89 -11.23
CA GLN A 71 12.97 0.22 -11.58
C GLN A 71 12.25 1.57 -11.52
N ALA A 72 11.06 1.64 -12.08
CA ALA A 72 10.25 2.86 -12.06
C ALA A 72 9.86 3.25 -10.63
N ALA A 73 9.46 2.30 -9.79
CA ALA A 73 9.14 2.55 -8.39
C ALA A 73 10.34 3.13 -7.63
N LYS A 74 11.54 2.58 -7.86
CA LYS A 74 12.78 3.12 -7.30
C LYS A 74 13.05 4.55 -7.77
N THR A 75 12.88 4.81 -9.05
CA THR A 75 13.08 6.14 -9.63
C THR A 75 12.13 7.16 -9.01
N VAL A 76 10.88 6.80 -8.82
CA VAL A 76 9.90 7.65 -8.12
C VAL A 76 10.31 7.91 -6.68
N LYS A 77 10.73 6.88 -5.97
CA LYS A 77 11.19 7.00 -4.58
C LYS A 77 12.37 7.95 -4.46
N ASP A 78 13.37 7.78 -5.32
CA ASP A 78 14.57 8.62 -5.31
C ASP A 78 14.23 10.09 -5.63
N TYR A 79 13.36 10.31 -6.59
CA TYR A 79 12.87 11.67 -6.90
C TYR A 79 12.10 12.27 -5.72
N CYS A 80 11.19 11.51 -5.14
CA CYS A 80 10.37 11.97 -4.01
C CYS A 80 11.21 12.33 -2.79
N ALA A 81 12.37 11.70 -2.60
CA ALA A 81 13.28 12.06 -1.53
C ALA A 81 13.81 13.50 -1.68
N THR A 82 13.88 14.01 -2.92
CA THR A 82 14.35 15.38 -3.22
C THR A 82 13.21 16.41 -3.23
N ALA A 83 11.96 15.96 -3.30
CA ALA A 83 10.80 16.84 -3.43
C ALA A 83 9.67 16.43 -2.46
N PRO A 84 9.91 16.48 -1.13
CA PRO A 84 8.97 15.93 -0.15
C PRO A 84 7.60 16.61 -0.13
N ARG A 85 7.50 17.83 -0.59
CA ARG A 85 6.23 18.60 -0.64
C ARG A 85 5.42 18.35 -1.90
N ALA A 86 6.02 17.80 -2.95
CA ALA A 86 5.29 17.44 -4.15
C ALA A 86 4.29 16.33 -3.86
N THR A 87 3.21 16.27 -4.64
CA THR A 87 2.32 15.11 -4.58
C THR A 87 3.01 13.90 -5.21
N VAL A 88 2.65 12.71 -4.78
CA VAL A 88 3.19 11.47 -5.35
C VAL A 88 2.90 11.40 -6.86
N MET A 89 1.70 11.81 -7.28
CA MET A 89 1.36 11.83 -8.71
C MET A 89 2.26 12.78 -9.50
N SER A 90 2.48 14.00 -9.00
CA SER A 90 3.42 14.94 -9.62
C SER A 90 4.85 14.40 -9.62
N GLY A 91 5.26 13.77 -8.54
CA GLY A 91 6.57 13.12 -8.44
C GLY A 91 6.75 12.02 -9.48
N ALA A 92 5.75 11.18 -9.66
CA ALA A 92 5.77 10.12 -10.68
C ALA A 92 5.84 10.71 -12.10
N GLU A 93 5.06 11.74 -12.38
CA GLU A 93 5.09 12.43 -13.67
C GLU A 93 6.48 12.94 -14.01
N ARG A 94 7.11 13.63 -13.06
CA ARG A 94 8.45 14.20 -13.27
C ARG A 94 9.54 13.15 -13.31
N ALA A 95 9.46 12.16 -12.43
CA ALA A 95 10.48 11.12 -12.35
C ALA A 95 10.50 10.23 -13.60
N LEU A 96 9.33 9.94 -14.17
CA LEU A 96 9.18 8.98 -15.25
C LEU A 96 8.90 9.63 -16.61
N GLY A 97 8.70 10.95 -16.67
CA GLY A 97 8.36 11.64 -17.91
C GLY A 97 6.99 11.25 -18.46
N ILE A 98 6.05 10.94 -17.59
CA ILE A 98 4.68 10.56 -17.95
C ILE A 98 3.68 11.63 -17.49
N LYS A 99 2.44 11.48 -17.92
CA LYS A 99 1.34 12.32 -17.44
C LYS A 99 0.27 11.44 -16.83
N MET A 100 0.03 11.61 -15.54
CA MET A 100 -1.00 10.89 -14.82
C MET A 100 -2.39 11.47 -15.16
N PRO A 101 -3.43 10.61 -15.27
CA PRO A 101 -4.77 11.12 -15.44
C PRO A 101 -5.19 11.91 -14.20
N ARG A 102 -5.97 12.98 -14.39
CA ARG A 102 -6.47 13.79 -13.27
C ARG A 102 -7.68 13.09 -12.65
N PRO A 103 -7.79 13.04 -11.31
CA PRO A 103 -8.99 12.54 -10.66
C PRO A 103 -10.19 13.40 -11.01
N ARG A 104 -11.32 12.75 -11.17
CA ARG A 104 -12.60 13.43 -11.44
C ARG A 104 -13.18 14.02 -10.16
#